data_7c6bc20536745fa7a16132e94f637684
#
_entry.id   7c6bc20536745fa7a16132e94f637684
#
_cell.length_a   1.000
_cell.length_b   1.000
_cell.length_c   1.000
_cell.angle_alpha   90.00
_cell.angle_beta   90.00
_cell.angle_gamma   90.00
#
_symmetry.space_group_name_H-M   'P 1'
#
loop_
_entity.id
_entity.type
_entity.pdbx_description
1 polymer ?
#
loop_
_entity_poly.entity_id
_entity_poly.type
_entity_poly.pdbx_seq_one_letter_code
_entity_poly.pdbx_strand_id
1 'polypeptide(L)'
;MKNKLTYRLLAIVPLLFLPFSHQVLAADKVEESVQMTTQVVEKININTATGEQLAAINGIGVKKAQTIIDYRKMNGNFVDMNDLVNVKGIGEATLKKIQPFITL
;
A
#
# COMPACT_ATOMS: atom_id res chain seq x y z
N MET A 1 16.95 69.27 13.39
CA MET A 1 16.80 68.83 13.41
C MET A 1 16.74 67.82 13.06
N LYS A 2 16.74 67.37 12.87
CA LYS A 2 16.61 66.65 12.73
C LYS A 2 16.51 65.56 12.61
N ASN A 3 16.48 65.10 12.52
CA ASN A 3 16.31 64.27 12.53
C ASN A 3 15.99 63.27 12.05
N LYS A 4 15.78 63.09 11.85
CA LYS A 4 15.34 62.32 11.51
C LYS A 4 15.59 61.33 11.03
N LEU A 5 15.73 61.01 10.77
CA LEU A 5 15.83 60.18 10.32
C LEU A 5 15.86 59.06 10.35
N THR A 6 15.87 58.68 10.58
CA THR A 6 15.94 57.82 10.89
C THR A 6 15.23 56.88 10.56
N TYR A 7 14.80 56.56 10.42
CA TYR A 7 14.02 55.84 10.15
C TYR A 7 14.12 54.91 9.34
N ARG A 8 14.21 54.90 8.94
CA ARG A 8 14.23 54.25 8.20
C ARG A 8 14.56 53.13 8.16
N LEU A 9 14.78 52.71 8.22
CA LEU A 9 15.28 51.75 8.13
C LEU A 9 14.70 50.69 8.28
N LEU A 10 14.28 50.43 8.67
CA LEU A 10 13.69 49.61 9.00
C LEU A 10 13.16 48.80 8.15
N ALA A 11 12.82 48.81 7.62
CA ALA A 11 12.18 48.32 6.69
C ALA A 11 12.69 47.09 6.29
N ILE A 12 13.46 46.98 6.02
CA ILE A 12 14.07 46.01 5.59
C ILE A 12 13.74 44.80 6.03
N VAL A 13 13.86 44.60 6.75
CA VAL A 13 13.66 43.54 7.30
C VAL A 13 12.81 42.62 6.87
N PRO A 14 12.01 42.80 6.80
CA PRO A 14 11.09 41.97 6.63
C PRO A 14 11.29 41.09 5.56
N LEU A 15 11.19 41.31 4.86
CA LEU A 15 11.31 40.71 3.88
C LEU A 15 11.87 39.56 3.92
N LEU A 16 12.56 39.43 4.11
CA LEU A 16 13.27 38.51 3.98
C LEU A 16 12.71 37.27 4.24
N PHE A 17 12.54 36.88 4.88
CA PHE A 17 12.27 35.75 5.33
C PHE A 17 11.21 35.07 4.70
N LEU A 18 10.52 35.52 4.40
CA LEU A 18 9.51 34.95 3.97
C LEU A 18 9.78 34.01 2.96
N PRO A 19 10.39 34.19 2.22
CA PRO A 19 10.55 33.42 1.12
C PRO A 19 10.80 32.00 1.40
N PHE A 20 11.66 31.75 2.03
CA PHE A 20 12.05 30.56 2.19
C PHE A 20 11.09 29.59 2.56
N SER A 21 10.28 29.86 3.13
CA SER A 21 9.40 28.88 3.59
C SER A 21 8.83 28.13 2.46
N HIS A 22 8.70 28.71 1.37
CA HIS A 22 8.04 28.08 0.39
C HIS A 22 8.75 26.93 -0.15
N GLN A 23 9.94 26.98 -0.16
CA GLN A 23 10.66 25.98 -0.73
C GLN A 23 10.36 24.68 -0.11
N VAL A 24 10.13 24.63 1.07
CA VAL A 24 9.88 23.45 1.74
C VAL A 24 8.75 22.71 1.13
N LEU A 25 7.76 23.41 0.73
CA LEU A 25 6.64 22.77 0.14
C LEU A 25 6.98 22.04 -1.11
N ALA A 26 7.85 22.55 -1.84
CA ALA A 26 8.19 21.92 -3.08
C ALA A 26 8.76 20.56 -2.84
N ALA A 27 9.49 20.40 -1.81
CA ALA A 27 10.07 19.14 -1.52
C ALA A 27 9.00 18.10 -1.28
N ASP A 28 7.95 18.48 -0.63
CA ASP A 28 6.89 17.54 -0.38
C ASP A 28 6.31 17.01 -1.67
N LYS A 29 6.17 17.83 -2.64
CA LYS A 29 5.61 17.36 -3.86
C LYS A 29 6.48 16.35 -4.53
N VAL A 30 7.75 16.55 -4.45
CA VAL A 30 8.65 15.64 -5.07
C VAL A 30 8.50 14.28 -4.46
N GLU A 31 8.30 14.22 -3.19
CA GLU A 31 8.16 12.96 -2.55
C GLU A 31 6.96 12.20 -3.06
N GLU A 32 5.90 12.88 -3.28
CA GLU A 32 4.73 12.22 -3.77
C GLU A 32 4.97 11.60 -5.12
N SER A 33 5.64 12.29 -5.97
CA SER A 33 5.82 11.75 -7.29
C SER A 33 6.68 10.51 -7.25
N VAL A 34 7.60 10.43 -6.35
CA VAL A 34 8.43 9.27 -6.26
C VAL A 34 7.62 8.05 -5.90
N GLN A 35 6.66 8.22 -5.04
CA GLN A 35 5.89 7.10 -4.62
C GLN A 35 5.13 6.45 -5.73
N MET A 36 4.77 7.19 -6.72
CA MET A 36 3.98 6.63 -7.78
C MET A 36 4.73 5.63 -8.61
N THR A 37 6.01 5.69 -8.62
CA THR A 37 6.76 4.84 -9.51
C THR A 37 6.97 3.45 -8.97
N THR A 38 6.74 3.24 -7.70
CA THR A 38 7.01 1.95 -7.13
C THR A 38 5.74 1.20 -6.88
N GLN A 39 5.45 0.23 -7.68
CA GLN A 39 4.28 -0.57 -7.45
C GLN A 39 4.74 -1.94 -7.06
N VAL A 40 4.61 -2.27 -5.83
CA VAL A 40 4.96 -3.57 -5.37
C VAL A 40 3.67 -4.35 -5.24
N VAL A 41 3.53 -5.38 -6.00
CA VAL A 41 2.35 -6.21 -5.90
C VAL A 41 2.60 -7.16 -4.73
N GLU A 42 1.94 -6.89 -3.66
CA GLU A 42 2.11 -7.70 -2.49
C GLU A 42 1.27 -8.95 -2.59
N LYS A 43 1.89 -10.08 -2.45
CA LYS A 43 1.17 -11.34 -2.53
C LYS A 43 0.41 -11.61 -1.24
N ILE A 44 -0.71 -12.26 -1.37
CA ILE A 44 -1.56 -12.56 -0.24
C ILE A 44 -1.19 -13.92 0.34
N ASN A 45 -0.92 -13.95 1.62
CA ASN A 45 -0.54 -15.20 2.29
C ASN A 45 -1.80 -16.01 2.58
N ILE A 46 -1.89 -17.17 1.96
CA ILE A 46 -3.06 -18.04 2.06
C ILE A 46 -3.31 -18.50 3.50
N ASN A 47 -2.26 -18.69 4.26
CA ASN A 47 -2.39 -19.22 5.61
C ASN A 47 -2.87 -18.19 6.62
N THR A 48 -2.66 -16.92 6.34
CA THR A 48 -3.00 -15.86 7.30
C THR A 48 -4.04 -14.88 6.78
N ALA A 49 -4.36 -14.92 5.51
CA ALA A 49 -5.27 -13.96 4.91
C ALA A 49 -6.66 -14.03 5.49
N THR A 50 -7.32 -12.90 5.53
CA THR A 50 -8.72 -12.84 5.95
C THR A 50 -9.62 -13.27 4.79
N GLY A 51 -10.87 -13.55 5.09
CA GLY A 51 -11.81 -13.91 4.04
C GLY A 51 -11.97 -12.82 3.01
N GLU A 52 -11.91 -11.56 3.42
CA GLU A 52 -12.02 -10.46 2.50
C GLU A 52 -10.82 -10.38 1.57
N GLN A 53 -9.64 -10.58 2.11
CA GLN A 53 -8.43 -10.56 1.31
C GLN A 53 -8.45 -11.69 0.29
N LEU A 54 -8.87 -12.87 0.70
CA LEU A 54 -8.96 -14.00 -0.20
C LEU A 54 -10.02 -13.79 -1.28
N ALA A 55 -11.16 -13.23 -0.89
CA ALA A 55 -12.24 -13.00 -1.82
C ALA A 55 -11.88 -11.96 -2.88
N ALA A 56 -10.96 -11.08 -2.56
CA ALA A 56 -10.53 -10.04 -3.50
C ALA A 56 -9.61 -10.59 -4.59
N ILE A 57 -9.08 -11.80 -4.41
CA ILE A 57 -8.23 -12.39 -5.41
C ILE A 57 -9.06 -12.77 -6.62
N ASN A 58 -8.61 -12.36 -7.78
CA ASN A 58 -9.34 -12.65 -8.99
C ASN A 58 -9.36 -14.16 -9.20
N GLY A 59 -10.54 -14.74 -9.23
CA GLY A 59 -10.70 -16.18 -9.39
C GLY A 59 -11.11 -16.91 -8.12
N ILE A 60 -11.14 -16.22 -6.98
CA ILE A 60 -11.54 -16.83 -5.73
C ILE A 60 -12.98 -16.49 -5.37
N GLY A 61 -13.27 -15.26 -5.11
CA GLY A 61 -14.61 -14.87 -4.68
C GLY A 61 -14.95 -15.31 -3.27
N VAL A 62 -16.13 -14.91 -2.81
CA VAL A 62 -16.54 -15.12 -1.42
C VAL A 62 -16.67 -16.59 -1.04
N LYS A 63 -17.26 -17.38 -1.91
CA LYS A 63 -17.46 -18.79 -1.58
C LYS A 63 -16.17 -19.55 -1.46
N LYS A 64 -15.28 -19.38 -2.40
CA LYS A 64 -14.01 -20.09 -2.36
C LYS A 64 -13.14 -19.58 -1.22
N ALA A 65 -13.24 -18.30 -0.93
CA ALA A 65 -12.53 -17.75 0.21
C ALA A 65 -12.96 -18.45 1.50
N GLN A 66 -14.25 -18.66 1.67
CA GLN A 66 -14.75 -19.31 2.84
C GLN A 66 -14.28 -20.76 2.92
N THR A 67 -14.28 -21.47 1.81
CA THR A 67 -13.82 -22.86 1.82
C THR A 67 -12.32 -22.96 2.12
N ILE A 68 -11.56 -21.98 1.70
CA ILE A 68 -10.13 -21.95 2.05
C ILE A 68 -9.96 -21.78 3.55
N ILE A 69 -10.73 -20.89 4.14
CA ILE A 69 -10.64 -20.65 5.57
C ILE A 69 -11.07 -21.90 6.34
N ASP A 70 -12.14 -22.53 5.89
CA ASP A 70 -12.64 -23.73 6.56
C ASP A 70 -11.60 -24.85 6.45
N TYR A 71 -11.00 -25.00 5.30
CA TYR A 71 -9.98 -26.02 5.09
C TYR A 71 -8.80 -25.84 6.05
N ARG A 72 -8.31 -24.61 6.15
CA ARG A 72 -7.16 -24.40 7.02
C ARG A 72 -7.50 -24.55 8.50
N LYS A 73 -8.74 -24.30 8.87
CA LYS A 73 -9.16 -24.52 10.26
C LYS A 73 -9.24 -26.01 10.57
N MET A 74 -9.65 -26.81 9.62
CA MET A 74 -9.82 -28.22 9.85
C MET A 74 -8.55 -29.02 9.64
N ASN A 75 -7.72 -28.61 8.71
CA ASN A 75 -6.54 -29.38 8.34
C ASN A 75 -5.23 -28.70 8.67
N GLY A 76 -5.26 -27.49 9.17
CA GLY A 76 -4.04 -26.76 9.47
C GLY A 76 -3.58 -25.96 8.27
N ASN A 77 -2.45 -25.34 8.40
CA ASN A 77 -1.92 -24.47 7.34
C ASN A 77 -1.53 -25.27 6.11
N PHE A 78 -1.61 -24.58 4.99
CA PHE A 78 -1.14 -25.18 3.75
C PHE A 78 0.37 -25.23 3.75
N VAL A 79 0.93 -26.34 3.38
CA VAL A 79 2.37 -26.53 3.34
C VAL A 79 2.89 -26.35 1.91
N ASP A 80 2.08 -26.72 0.95
CA ASP A 80 2.44 -26.64 -0.45
C ASP A 80 1.35 -25.93 -1.21
N MET A 81 1.73 -25.16 -2.20
CA MET A 81 0.76 -24.44 -3.02
C MET A 81 -0.24 -25.40 -3.67
N ASN A 82 0.23 -26.60 -4.01
CA ASN A 82 -0.63 -27.59 -4.66
C ASN A 82 -1.71 -28.11 -3.70
N ASP A 83 -1.53 -27.95 -2.42
CA ASP A 83 -2.54 -28.41 -1.48
C ASP A 83 -3.85 -27.65 -1.63
N LEU A 84 -3.80 -26.50 -2.30
CA LEU A 84 -5.00 -25.72 -2.52
C LEU A 84 -6.02 -26.46 -3.39
N VAL A 85 -5.58 -27.39 -4.21
CA VAL A 85 -6.51 -28.13 -5.04
C VAL A 85 -7.38 -29.07 -4.19
N ASN A 86 -6.98 -29.31 -2.95
CA ASN A 86 -7.78 -30.14 -2.06
C ASN A 86 -8.97 -29.34 -1.51
N VAL A 87 -8.95 -28.03 -1.65
CA VAL A 87 -10.03 -27.20 -1.21
C VAL A 87 -11.17 -27.29 -2.21
N LYS A 88 -12.37 -27.51 -1.70
CA LYS A 88 -13.52 -27.63 -2.56
C LYS A 88 -13.70 -26.37 -3.39
N GLY A 89 -13.83 -26.52 -4.67
CA GLY A 89 -14.01 -25.39 -5.58
C GLY A 89 -12.73 -24.85 -6.17
N ILE A 90 -11.58 -25.35 -5.75
CA ILE A 90 -10.32 -24.92 -6.31
C ILE A 90 -9.68 -26.10 -7.05
N GLY A 91 -9.65 -25.99 -8.35
CA GLY A 91 -8.98 -26.99 -9.17
C GLY A 91 -7.66 -26.43 -9.70
N GLU A 92 -6.99 -27.20 -10.52
CA GLU A 92 -5.73 -26.78 -11.07
C GLU A 92 -5.82 -25.51 -11.88
N ALA A 93 -6.90 -25.33 -12.62
CA ALA A 93 -7.08 -24.14 -13.43
C ALA A 93 -7.18 -22.89 -12.53
N THR A 94 -7.91 -23.01 -11.44
CA THR A 94 -8.05 -21.90 -10.50
C THR A 94 -6.71 -21.65 -9.83
N LEU A 95 -6.01 -22.70 -9.44
CA LEU A 95 -4.72 -22.56 -8.80
C LEU A 95 -3.74 -21.81 -9.70
N LYS A 96 -3.67 -22.16 -10.96
CA LYS A 96 -2.79 -21.47 -11.87
C LYS A 96 -3.13 -20.01 -12.01
N LYS A 97 -4.41 -19.69 -11.93
CA LYS A 97 -4.84 -18.32 -12.05
C LYS A 97 -4.45 -17.49 -10.86
N ILE A 98 -4.54 -18.06 -9.68
CA ILE A 98 -4.29 -17.28 -8.46
C ILE A 98 -2.84 -17.34 -7.99
N GLN A 99 -2.10 -18.31 -8.47
CA GLN A 99 -0.73 -18.53 -8.03
C GLN A 99 0.16 -17.28 -8.04
N PRO A 100 0.07 -16.42 -9.05
CA PRO A 100 0.91 -15.22 -9.05
C PRO A 100 0.57 -14.23 -7.95
N PHE A 101 -0.58 -14.36 -7.35
CA PHE A 101 -1.05 -13.39 -6.37
C PHE A 101 -0.98 -13.88 -4.93
N ILE A 102 -0.54 -15.10 -4.71
CA ILE A 102 -0.57 -15.68 -3.38
C ILE A 102 0.77 -16.24 -2.98
N THR A 103 0.90 -16.45 -1.67
CA THR A 103 2.08 -17.10 -1.10
C THR A 103 1.60 -17.91 0.10
N LEU A 104 2.46 -18.72 0.70
CA LEU A 104 2.15 -19.49 1.89
C LEU A 104 2.76 -18.86 3.12
#